data_02c738f4c49197d7106f60714147cda9
#
_entry.id   02c738f4c49197d7106f60714147cda9
#
_cell.length_a   1.000
_cell.length_b   1.000
_cell.length_c   1.000
_cell.angle_alpha   90.00
_cell.angle_beta   90.00
_cell.angle_gamma   90.00
#
_symmetry.space_group_name_H-M   'P 1'
#
loop_
_entity.id
_entity.type
_entity.pdbx_description
1 polymer ?
#
loop_
_entity_poly.entity_id
_entity_poly.type
_entity_poly.pdbx_seq_one_letter_code
_entity_poly.pdbx_strand_id
1 'polypeptide(L)'
;PVSSTQEGHASNDPCAPGSRLGTTLANCDEDILPLLDGLHFHTLCEQGADALEVTVRAFEEKFGKYLHGMKWLNLGGGHHITRAGYDIDLLVRIVTHLRETYNVEVYLEPGEAVVLNAGFLVSSVLDIMHNGMDIAILDASAACHMPDVLEMPYRPPVLGSGEAGEKTHTYRLGGPTCLAGDVIGDYSFDHPLHIGCLLYTSPSPRDRSVS
;
A
#
# COMPACT_ATOMS: atom_id res chain seq x y z
N PRO A 1 -14.82 7.88 -12.92
CA PRO A 1 -13.52 7.59 -12.35
C PRO A 1 -12.70 8.86 -12.28
N VAL A 2 -12.17 9.16 -11.13
CA VAL A 2 -11.15 10.19 -10.97
C VAL A 2 -9.84 9.44 -11.08
N SER A 3 -9.23 9.48 -12.25
CA SER A 3 -7.87 9.01 -12.43
C SER A 3 -6.96 9.89 -11.58
N SER A 4 -6.31 9.33 -10.57
CA SER A 4 -5.20 10.01 -9.92
C SER A 4 -4.06 10.04 -10.93
N THR A 5 -3.70 11.22 -11.41
CA THR A 5 -2.63 11.44 -12.40
C THR A 5 -1.22 11.35 -11.80
N GLN A 6 -1.03 10.63 -10.71
CA GLN A 6 0.30 10.28 -10.22
C GLN A 6 0.56 8.81 -10.57
N GLU A 7 1.77 8.54 -11.02
CA GLU A 7 2.30 7.25 -11.48
C GLU A 7 2.16 6.13 -10.42
N GLY A 8 0.93 5.76 -10.13
CA GLY A 8 0.62 4.51 -9.44
C GLY A 8 0.64 3.39 -10.49
N HIS A 9 1.23 2.27 -10.17
CA HIS A 9 1.20 1.10 -11.04
C HIS A 9 -0.22 0.82 -11.49
N ALA A 10 -0.44 0.68 -12.81
CA ALA A 10 -1.78 0.54 -13.41
C ALA A 10 -2.61 -0.62 -12.83
N SER A 11 -1.96 -1.61 -12.20
CA SER A 11 -2.60 -2.73 -11.49
C SER A 11 -3.30 -2.33 -10.19
N ASN A 12 -2.99 -1.16 -9.62
CA ASN A 12 -3.50 -0.70 -8.32
C ASN A 12 -4.39 0.54 -8.39
N ASP A 13 -4.71 1.00 -9.61
CA ASP A 13 -5.70 2.07 -9.78
C ASP A 13 -7.10 1.47 -9.90
N PRO A 14 -7.92 1.47 -8.82
CA PRO A 14 -9.27 0.94 -8.84
C PRO A 14 -10.19 1.75 -9.77
N CYS A 15 -9.78 2.94 -10.17
CA CYS A 15 -10.52 3.86 -11.03
C CYS A 15 -10.04 3.87 -12.48
N ALA A 16 -9.09 2.99 -12.86
CA ALA A 16 -8.57 2.90 -14.22
C ALA A 16 -9.69 2.65 -15.25
N PRO A 17 -9.54 3.11 -16.49
CA PRO A 17 -10.47 2.76 -17.57
C PRO A 17 -10.59 1.24 -17.71
N GLY A 18 -11.81 0.72 -17.74
CA GLY A 18 -12.09 -0.71 -17.80
C GLY A 18 -12.05 -1.43 -16.44
N SER A 19 -11.86 -0.71 -15.34
CA SER A 19 -11.94 -1.31 -13.99
C SER A 19 -13.35 -1.90 -13.78
N ARG A 20 -13.38 -3.10 -13.19
CA ARG A 20 -14.61 -3.77 -12.75
C ARG A 20 -15.14 -3.24 -11.42
N LEU A 21 -14.37 -2.37 -10.76
CA LEU A 21 -14.69 -1.87 -9.43
C LEU A 21 -15.47 -0.56 -9.49
N GLY A 22 -16.51 -0.50 -8.68
CA GLY A 22 -17.36 0.68 -8.52
C GLY A 22 -18.26 0.98 -9.72
N THR A 23 -19.08 2.01 -9.56
CA THR A 23 -20.05 2.49 -10.57
C THR A 23 -19.66 3.90 -10.99
N THR A 24 -19.57 4.15 -12.28
CA THR A 24 -19.33 5.51 -12.80
C THR A 24 -20.63 6.32 -12.75
N LEU A 25 -20.50 7.65 -12.73
CA LEU A 25 -21.67 8.54 -12.74
C LEU A 25 -22.62 8.25 -13.94
N ALA A 26 -22.05 7.92 -15.10
CA ALA A 26 -22.83 7.61 -16.30
C ALA A 26 -23.68 6.33 -16.17
N ASN A 27 -23.27 5.42 -15.28
CA ASN A 27 -23.97 4.15 -15.02
C ASN A 27 -24.65 4.14 -13.64
N CYS A 28 -24.70 5.29 -12.97
CA CYS A 28 -25.36 5.41 -11.67
C CYS A 28 -26.89 5.41 -11.91
N ASP A 29 -27.57 4.44 -11.31
CA ASP A 29 -29.02 4.40 -11.28
C ASP A 29 -29.51 5.31 -10.15
N GLU A 30 -30.10 6.47 -10.52
CA GLU A 30 -30.55 7.44 -9.53
C GLU A 30 -31.76 6.93 -8.73
N ASP A 31 -32.50 5.93 -9.22
CA ASP A 31 -33.66 5.38 -8.52
C ASP A 31 -33.28 4.56 -7.29
N ILE A 32 -32.06 4.05 -7.24
CA ILE A 32 -31.56 3.31 -6.06
C ILE A 32 -30.99 4.21 -4.95
N LEU A 33 -30.61 5.44 -5.26
CA LEU A 33 -29.96 6.34 -4.31
C LEU A 33 -30.80 6.60 -3.04
N PRO A 34 -32.14 6.78 -3.11
CA PRO A 34 -32.97 6.93 -1.91
C PRO A 34 -32.99 5.69 -1.00
N LEU A 35 -32.53 4.54 -1.50
CA LEU A 35 -32.46 3.29 -0.74
C LEU A 35 -31.11 3.10 -0.04
N LEU A 36 -30.13 3.97 -0.30
CA LEU A 36 -28.79 3.91 0.25
C LEU A 36 -28.66 4.79 1.50
N ASP A 37 -27.96 4.29 2.49
CA ASP A 37 -27.62 5.06 3.70
C ASP A 37 -26.31 5.87 3.53
N GLY A 38 -25.48 5.57 2.55
CA GLY A 38 -24.23 6.26 2.32
C GLY A 38 -23.54 5.89 1.02
N LEU A 39 -22.42 6.56 0.75
CA LEU A 39 -21.60 6.33 -0.43
C LEU A 39 -20.17 5.97 -0.02
N HIS A 40 -19.49 5.23 -0.88
CA HIS A 40 -18.10 4.81 -0.70
C HIS A 40 -17.31 5.02 -1.99
N PHE A 41 -16.11 5.53 -1.85
CA PHE A 41 -15.11 5.47 -2.90
C PHE A 41 -13.76 4.97 -2.35
N HIS A 42 -12.99 4.29 -3.18
CA HIS A 42 -11.64 3.82 -2.85
C HIS A 42 -10.77 4.11 -4.08
N THR A 43 -9.93 5.14 -3.99
CA THR A 43 -9.18 5.68 -5.13
C THR A 43 -7.70 5.85 -4.86
N LEU A 44 -7.30 5.71 -3.58
CA LEU A 44 -5.93 5.93 -3.16
C LEU A 44 -5.22 4.61 -2.88
N CYS A 45 -3.90 4.62 -3.07
CA CYS A 45 -2.99 3.58 -2.64
C CYS A 45 -1.72 4.26 -2.15
N GLU A 46 -1.43 4.15 -0.84
CA GLU A 46 -0.23 4.69 -0.19
C GLU A 46 0.01 6.20 -0.41
N GLN A 47 -1.04 7.00 -0.37
CA GLN A 47 -0.97 8.43 -0.69
C GLN A 47 -1.24 9.34 0.52
N GLY A 48 -0.91 10.61 0.34
CA GLY A 48 -1.09 11.66 1.33
C GLY A 48 -2.47 12.31 1.31
N ALA A 49 -2.71 13.23 2.24
CA ALA A 49 -3.96 13.98 2.34
C ALA A 49 -4.18 14.94 1.15
N ASP A 50 -3.12 15.37 0.47
CA ASP A 50 -3.17 16.18 -0.74
C ASP A 50 -3.86 15.45 -1.90
N ALA A 51 -3.54 14.17 -2.11
CA ALA A 51 -4.21 13.34 -3.10
C ALA A 51 -5.68 13.10 -2.73
N LEU A 52 -5.97 12.94 -1.42
CA LEU A 52 -7.35 12.85 -0.94
C LEU A 52 -8.13 14.14 -1.22
N GLU A 53 -7.55 15.32 -1.00
CA GLU A 53 -8.21 16.60 -1.28
C GLU A 53 -8.64 16.71 -2.74
N VAL A 54 -7.76 16.35 -3.68
CA VAL A 54 -8.08 16.34 -5.12
C VAL A 54 -9.22 15.36 -5.42
N THR A 55 -9.16 14.17 -4.82
CA THR A 55 -10.21 13.15 -5.00
C THR A 55 -11.55 13.60 -4.47
N VAL A 56 -11.58 14.17 -3.26
CA VAL A 56 -12.82 14.68 -2.63
C VAL A 56 -13.45 15.76 -3.48
N ARG A 57 -12.70 16.75 -3.97
CA ARG A 57 -13.23 17.78 -4.87
C ARG A 57 -13.90 17.19 -6.10
N ALA A 58 -13.24 16.26 -6.76
CA ALA A 58 -13.79 15.60 -7.95
C ALA A 58 -14.99 14.69 -7.63
N PHE A 59 -15.05 14.11 -6.43
CA PHE A 59 -16.19 13.36 -5.95
C PHE A 59 -17.39 14.30 -5.68
N GLU A 60 -17.17 15.44 -4.99
CA GLU A 60 -18.20 16.44 -4.72
C GLU A 60 -18.80 17.02 -5.99
N GLU A 61 -17.97 17.31 -7.01
CA GLU A 61 -18.47 17.79 -8.32
C GLU A 61 -19.46 16.81 -8.97
N LYS A 62 -19.25 15.51 -8.78
CA LYS A 62 -20.05 14.46 -9.44
C LYS A 62 -21.20 13.93 -8.58
N PHE A 63 -20.93 13.73 -7.30
CA PHE A 63 -21.82 13.03 -6.38
C PHE A 63 -22.28 13.88 -5.19
N GLY A 64 -21.75 15.08 -5.00
CA GLY A 64 -22.08 15.94 -3.85
C GLY A 64 -23.58 16.19 -3.69
N LYS A 65 -24.32 16.37 -4.79
CA LYS A 65 -25.79 16.57 -4.74
C LYS A 65 -26.54 15.42 -4.05
N TYR A 66 -25.98 14.21 -4.06
CA TYR A 66 -26.61 13.04 -3.45
C TYR A 66 -26.24 12.87 -1.97
N LEU A 67 -25.16 13.50 -1.50
CA LEU A 67 -24.70 13.37 -0.12
C LEU A 67 -25.67 13.98 0.91
N HIS A 68 -26.44 15.01 0.54
CA HIS A 68 -27.38 15.66 1.46
C HIS A 68 -28.50 14.74 1.99
N GLY A 69 -28.68 13.58 1.39
CA GLY A 69 -29.64 12.57 1.87
C GLY A 69 -28.98 11.38 2.55
N MET A 70 -27.66 11.32 2.59
CA MET A 70 -26.90 10.19 3.12
C MET A 70 -26.62 10.35 4.61
N LYS A 71 -26.41 9.23 5.29
CA LYS A 71 -25.99 9.19 6.71
C LYS A 71 -24.47 9.18 6.85
N TRP A 72 -23.77 8.61 5.87
CA TRP A 72 -22.32 8.46 5.92
C TRP A 72 -21.65 8.56 4.55
N LEU A 73 -20.35 8.87 4.57
CA LEU A 73 -19.45 8.82 3.43
C LEU A 73 -18.16 8.10 3.85
N ASN A 74 -17.78 7.05 3.11
CA ASN A 74 -16.55 6.32 3.32
C ASN A 74 -15.54 6.71 2.24
N LEU A 75 -14.38 7.22 2.66
CA LEU A 75 -13.31 7.70 1.78
C LEU A 75 -12.34 6.57 1.36
N GLY A 76 -12.61 5.32 1.80
CA GLY A 76 -11.82 4.15 1.47
C GLY A 76 -10.46 4.08 2.16
N GLY A 77 -9.60 3.25 1.64
CA GLY A 77 -8.25 3.00 2.13
C GLY A 77 -7.16 3.76 1.36
N GLY A 78 -5.93 3.32 1.53
CA GLY A 78 -4.76 3.91 0.87
C GLY A 78 -4.23 5.19 1.53
N HIS A 79 -4.69 5.52 2.74
CA HIS A 79 -4.26 6.68 3.51
C HIS A 79 -3.10 6.34 4.43
N HIS A 80 -1.93 6.92 4.19
CA HIS A 80 -0.72 6.71 5.00
C HIS A 80 -0.67 7.59 6.26
N ILE A 81 -1.74 7.62 7.04
CA ILE A 81 -1.94 8.56 8.16
C ILE A 81 -0.89 8.46 9.28
N THR A 82 -0.19 7.36 9.39
CA THR A 82 0.88 7.14 10.39
C THR A 82 2.29 7.30 9.83
N ARG A 83 2.42 7.58 8.53
CA ARG A 83 3.72 7.83 7.90
C ARG A 83 4.26 9.19 8.32
N ALA A 84 5.58 9.26 8.56
CA ALA A 84 6.24 10.54 8.82
C ALA A 84 5.99 11.55 7.69
N GLY A 85 5.61 12.77 8.05
CA GLY A 85 5.32 13.84 7.10
C GLY A 85 3.93 13.81 6.47
N TYR A 86 3.03 12.92 6.90
CA TYR A 86 1.63 12.98 6.47
C TYR A 86 0.95 14.24 7.04
N ASP A 87 0.23 14.98 6.19
CA ASP A 87 -0.49 16.18 6.60
C ASP A 87 -1.83 15.84 7.29
N ILE A 88 -1.74 15.61 8.60
CA ILE A 88 -2.90 15.32 9.45
C ILE A 88 -3.86 16.52 9.50
N ASP A 89 -3.35 17.74 9.52
CA ASP A 89 -4.19 18.95 9.59
C ASP A 89 -5.04 19.09 8.33
N LEU A 90 -4.48 18.77 7.16
CA LEU A 90 -5.25 18.73 5.91
C LEU A 90 -6.32 17.64 5.95
N LEU A 91 -6.00 16.43 6.43
CA LEU A 91 -7.00 15.38 6.60
C LEU A 91 -8.15 15.82 7.50
N VAL A 92 -7.84 16.44 8.65
CA VAL A 92 -8.85 16.94 9.58
C VAL A 92 -9.73 18.01 8.90
N ARG A 93 -9.15 18.94 8.13
CA ARG A 93 -9.92 19.92 7.36
C ARG A 93 -10.87 19.28 6.36
N ILE A 94 -10.41 18.28 5.61
CA ILE A 94 -11.23 17.55 4.63
C ILE A 94 -12.41 16.86 5.33
N VAL A 95 -12.14 16.10 6.40
CA VAL A 95 -13.18 15.40 7.16
C VAL A 95 -14.18 16.37 7.77
N THR A 96 -13.71 17.48 8.34
CA THR A 96 -14.57 18.52 8.93
C THR A 96 -15.46 19.17 7.86
N HIS A 97 -14.89 19.52 6.71
CA HIS A 97 -15.63 20.09 5.58
C HIS A 97 -16.79 19.17 5.14
N LEU A 98 -16.51 17.87 4.95
CA LEU A 98 -17.54 16.91 4.53
C LEU A 98 -18.65 16.75 5.57
N ARG A 99 -18.28 16.66 6.84
CA ARG A 99 -19.25 16.56 7.95
C ARG A 99 -20.14 17.78 8.08
N GLU A 100 -19.57 18.98 8.00
CA GLU A 100 -20.31 20.23 8.13
C GLU A 100 -21.15 20.54 6.90
N THR A 101 -20.66 20.24 5.68
CA THR A 101 -21.37 20.54 4.44
C THR A 101 -22.57 19.61 4.22
N TYR A 102 -22.39 18.31 4.48
CA TYR A 102 -23.38 17.29 4.12
C TYR A 102 -24.09 16.65 5.31
N ASN A 103 -23.65 16.95 6.52
CA ASN A 103 -24.17 16.34 7.76
C ASN A 103 -24.05 14.82 7.75
N VAL A 104 -22.91 14.29 7.26
CA VAL A 104 -22.60 12.86 7.16
C VAL A 104 -21.56 12.44 8.19
N GLU A 105 -21.61 11.18 8.61
CA GLU A 105 -20.50 10.54 9.30
C GLU A 105 -19.43 10.14 8.27
N VAL A 106 -18.15 10.42 8.55
CA VAL A 106 -17.05 10.13 7.64
C VAL A 106 -16.26 8.94 8.14
N TYR A 107 -16.05 7.96 7.26
CA TYR A 107 -15.25 6.76 7.50
C TYR A 107 -13.99 6.76 6.65
N LEU A 108 -12.94 6.14 7.19
CA LEU A 108 -11.66 5.84 6.55
C LEU A 108 -11.31 4.38 6.78
N GLU A 109 -10.57 3.77 5.85
CA GLU A 109 -10.12 2.38 5.91
C GLU A 109 -8.58 2.28 5.85
N PRO A 110 -7.83 2.86 6.82
CA PRO A 110 -6.37 2.95 6.78
C PRO A 110 -5.71 1.63 7.20
N GLY A 111 -5.83 0.58 6.40
CA GLY A 111 -5.35 -0.76 6.74
C GLY A 111 -3.86 -0.81 7.08
N GLU A 112 -2.99 -0.53 6.13
CA GLU A 112 -1.54 -0.56 6.28
C GLU A 112 -1.04 0.40 7.37
N ALA A 113 -1.57 1.61 7.40
CA ALA A 113 -1.16 2.64 8.34
C ALA A 113 -1.33 2.23 9.81
N VAL A 114 -2.28 1.34 10.12
CA VAL A 114 -2.56 0.89 11.50
C VAL A 114 -1.39 0.09 12.08
N VAL A 115 -0.69 -0.67 11.25
CA VAL A 115 0.39 -1.57 11.66
C VAL A 115 1.76 -1.20 11.08
N LEU A 116 1.86 -0.03 10.46
CA LEU A 116 3.14 0.47 9.93
C LEU A 116 4.20 0.52 11.04
N ASN A 117 5.35 -0.08 10.79
CA ASN A 117 6.48 -0.18 11.73
C ASN A 117 6.15 -0.88 13.09
N ALA A 118 5.07 -1.63 13.17
CA ALA A 118 4.66 -2.33 14.41
C ALA A 118 5.51 -3.57 14.72
N GLY A 119 6.37 -4.04 13.81
CA GLY A 119 7.22 -5.20 14.03
C GLY A 119 8.11 -5.51 12.84
N PHE A 120 8.90 -6.57 12.99
CA PHE A 120 9.84 -7.06 11.98
C PHE A 120 9.51 -8.51 11.61
N LEU A 121 9.77 -8.86 10.35
CA LEU A 121 9.94 -10.25 9.95
C LEU A 121 11.41 -10.61 10.22
N VAL A 122 11.63 -11.66 10.99
CA VAL A 122 12.96 -12.20 11.23
C VAL A 122 13.13 -13.44 10.38
N SER A 123 14.20 -13.51 9.62
CA SER A 123 14.52 -14.68 8.81
C SER A 123 15.98 -15.10 8.97
N SER A 124 16.22 -16.39 8.72
CA SER A 124 17.54 -17.00 8.82
C SER A 124 18.12 -17.27 7.43
N VAL A 125 19.41 -17.09 7.27
CA VAL A 125 20.13 -17.56 6.08
C VAL A 125 20.25 -19.08 6.14
N LEU A 126 19.65 -19.78 5.19
CA LEU A 126 19.67 -21.24 5.08
C LEU A 126 20.88 -21.73 4.28
N ASP A 127 21.23 -21.01 3.21
CA ASP A 127 22.31 -21.36 2.31
C ASP A 127 22.90 -20.11 1.64
N ILE A 128 24.13 -20.23 1.15
CA ILE A 128 24.82 -19.21 0.36
C ILE A 128 25.41 -19.86 -0.87
N MET A 129 25.05 -19.36 -2.02
CA MET A 129 25.54 -19.87 -3.30
C MET A 129 26.09 -18.74 -4.17
N HIS A 130 26.88 -19.09 -5.17
CA HIS A 130 27.38 -18.15 -6.16
C HIS A 130 26.91 -18.53 -7.57
N ASN A 131 26.24 -17.59 -8.24
CA ASN A 131 25.87 -17.73 -9.65
C ASN A 131 25.88 -16.34 -10.31
N GLY A 132 27.07 -15.94 -10.79
CA GLY A 132 27.30 -14.58 -11.29
C GLY A 132 27.34 -13.50 -10.22
N MET A 133 26.69 -13.73 -9.08
CA MET A 133 26.70 -12.94 -7.86
C MET A 133 26.46 -13.85 -6.66
N ASP A 134 26.73 -13.35 -5.45
CA ASP A 134 26.44 -14.09 -4.22
C ASP A 134 24.93 -14.00 -3.92
N ILE A 135 24.34 -15.15 -3.58
CA ILE A 135 22.91 -15.31 -3.30
C ILE A 135 22.76 -15.95 -1.92
N ALA A 136 22.02 -15.32 -1.05
CA ALA A 136 21.64 -15.89 0.25
C ALA A 136 20.18 -16.38 0.19
N ILE A 137 19.99 -17.67 0.43
CA ILE A 137 18.67 -18.28 0.52
C ILE A 137 18.17 -18.17 1.96
N LEU A 138 16.97 -17.62 2.12
CA LEU A 138 16.35 -17.38 3.42
C LEU A 138 15.24 -18.41 3.70
N ASP A 139 14.87 -18.56 4.98
CA ASP A 139 13.64 -19.29 5.39
C ASP A 139 12.37 -18.43 5.22
N ALA A 140 12.51 -17.22 4.67
CA ALA A 140 11.41 -16.36 4.22
C ALA A 140 11.36 -16.31 2.68
N SER A 141 10.18 -16.11 2.13
CA SER A 141 9.92 -16.06 0.69
C SER A 141 9.14 -14.78 0.35
N ALA A 142 9.51 -14.12 -0.74
CA ALA A 142 8.73 -13.00 -1.25
C ALA A 142 7.31 -13.47 -1.58
N ALA A 143 7.18 -14.60 -2.29
CA ALA A 143 5.89 -15.12 -2.69
C ALA A 143 4.94 -15.47 -1.52
N CYS A 144 5.48 -15.88 -0.35
CA CYS A 144 4.68 -16.35 0.77
C CYS A 144 4.52 -15.32 1.89
N HIS A 145 5.54 -14.47 2.11
CA HIS A 145 5.59 -13.57 3.27
C HIS A 145 5.57 -12.08 2.90
N MET A 146 5.89 -11.77 1.65
CA MET A 146 6.02 -10.41 1.13
C MET A 146 5.53 -10.33 -0.34
N PRO A 147 4.27 -10.74 -0.64
CA PRO A 147 3.79 -10.78 -2.03
C PRO A 147 3.84 -9.43 -2.73
N ASP A 148 3.72 -8.32 -2.02
CA ASP A 148 3.83 -6.99 -2.60
C ASP A 148 5.21 -6.71 -3.20
N VAL A 149 6.27 -7.41 -2.77
CA VAL A 149 7.59 -7.34 -3.42
C VAL A 149 7.51 -7.75 -4.89
N LEU A 150 6.63 -8.69 -5.22
CA LEU A 150 6.43 -9.23 -6.57
C LEU A 150 5.32 -8.50 -7.34
N GLU A 151 4.22 -8.18 -6.65
CA GLU A 151 3.00 -7.62 -7.26
C GLU A 151 3.07 -6.09 -7.42
N MET A 152 3.72 -5.42 -6.47
CA MET A 152 3.90 -3.97 -6.40
C MET A 152 5.35 -3.64 -6.06
N PRO A 153 6.32 -3.92 -6.95
CA PRO A 153 7.73 -4.00 -6.61
C PRO A 153 8.23 -2.87 -5.71
N TYR A 154 8.63 -3.25 -4.52
CA TYR A 154 9.36 -2.42 -3.57
C TYR A 154 10.51 -3.24 -2.96
N ARG A 155 11.46 -2.58 -2.35
CA ARG A 155 12.58 -3.23 -1.67
C ARG A 155 12.39 -3.10 -0.16
N PRO A 156 12.03 -4.19 0.55
CA PRO A 156 11.88 -4.15 2.00
C PRO A 156 13.15 -3.67 2.68
N PRO A 157 13.10 -2.75 3.66
CA PRO A 157 14.28 -2.37 4.42
C PRO A 157 14.76 -3.55 5.28
N VAL A 158 16.05 -3.89 5.19
CA VAL A 158 16.72 -4.89 6.03
C VAL A 158 17.66 -4.14 6.99
N LEU A 159 17.52 -4.37 8.29
CA LEU A 159 18.30 -3.67 9.29
C LEU A 159 19.81 -3.94 9.10
N GLY A 160 20.58 -2.87 9.10
CA GLY A 160 22.03 -2.93 8.94
C GLY A 160 22.52 -3.13 7.51
N SER A 161 21.60 -3.28 6.53
CA SER A 161 21.98 -3.35 5.12
C SER A 161 22.15 -1.97 4.50
N GLY A 162 22.76 -1.94 3.32
CA GLY A 162 22.82 -0.82 2.39
C GLY A 162 22.27 -1.20 1.01
N GLU A 163 22.31 -0.24 0.07
CA GLU A 163 22.00 -0.49 -1.33
C GLU A 163 23.01 -1.48 -1.94
N ALA A 164 22.63 -2.12 -3.03
CA ALA A 164 23.52 -3.04 -3.73
C ALA A 164 24.84 -2.33 -4.10
N GLY A 165 25.95 -2.88 -3.64
CA GLY A 165 27.29 -2.32 -3.86
C GLY A 165 27.68 -1.12 -2.97
N GLU A 166 26.83 -0.66 -2.07
CA GLU A 166 27.15 0.42 -1.13
C GLU A 166 28.15 -0.05 -0.07
N LYS A 167 28.04 -1.31 0.38
CA LYS A 167 28.91 -1.92 1.38
C LYS A 167 29.74 -3.06 0.77
N THR A 168 30.65 -3.61 1.56
CA THR A 168 31.69 -4.54 1.10
C THR A 168 31.15 -5.83 0.47
N HIS A 169 30.05 -6.38 1.02
CA HIS A 169 29.51 -7.69 0.63
C HIS A 169 28.10 -7.55 0.11
N THR A 170 27.89 -7.82 -1.19
CA THR A 170 26.57 -7.71 -1.82
C THR A 170 25.98 -9.10 -2.04
N TYR A 171 24.72 -9.25 -1.66
CA TYR A 171 23.95 -10.48 -1.82
C TYR A 171 22.59 -10.19 -2.44
N ARG A 172 22.13 -11.10 -3.30
CA ARG A 172 20.72 -11.26 -3.60
C ARG A 172 20.07 -12.10 -2.52
N LEU A 173 19.01 -11.61 -1.90
CA LEU A 173 18.22 -12.36 -0.94
C LEU A 173 17.07 -13.03 -1.68
N GLY A 174 16.97 -14.35 -1.58
CA GLY A 174 15.96 -15.17 -2.25
C GLY A 174 15.26 -16.12 -1.28
N GLY A 175 14.04 -16.49 -1.62
CA GLY A 175 13.26 -17.48 -0.88
C GLY A 175 13.59 -18.91 -1.30
N PRO A 176 13.08 -19.91 -0.54
CA PRO A 176 13.35 -21.34 -0.78
C PRO A 176 12.34 -22.00 -1.73
N THR A 177 11.47 -21.24 -2.39
CA THR A 177 10.42 -21.81 -3.25
C THR A 177 10.96 -22.20 -4.64
N CYS A 178 10.18 -22.94 -5.39
CA CYS A 178 10.51 -23.29 -6.78
C CYS A 178 10.24 -22.15 -7.79
N LEU A 179 9.69 -21.03 -7.35
CA LEU A 179 9.47 -19.86 -8.19
C LEU A 179 10.80 -19.14 -8.43
N ALA A 180 11.29 -19.13 -9.66
CA ALA A 180 12.55 -18.47 -10.01
C ALA A 180 12.56 -16.97 -9.67
N GLY A 181 11.40 -16.31 -9.66
CA GLY A 181 11.20 -14.92 -9.26
C GLY A 181 11.04 -14.70 -7.77
N ASP A 182 11.21 -15.71 -6.92
CA ASP A 182 11.14 -15.57 -5.44
C ASP A 182 12.39 -14.86 -4.90
N VAL A 183 12.50 -13.59 -5.27
CA VAL A 183 13.62 -12.71 -4.94
C VAL A 183 13.09 -11.54 -4.10
N ILE A 184 13.70 -11.33 -2.93
CA ILE A 184 13.35 -10.24 -2.01
C ILE A 184 14.02 -8.94 -2.45
N GLY A 185 15.28 -9.02 -2.89
CA GLY A 185 16.04 -7.87 -3.38
C GLY A 185 17.54 -8.07 -3.27
N ASP A 186 18.28 -7.06 -3.73
CA ASP A 186 19.74 -7.02 -3.65
C ASP A 186 20.15 -6.04 -2.54
N TYR A 187 21.05 -6.51 -1.64
CA TYR A 187 21.46 -5.79 -0.45
C TYR A 187 22.97 -5.91 -0.23
N SER A 188 23.56 -4.94 0.44
CA SER A 188 24.96 -5.03 0.84
C SER A 188 25.13 -4.92 2.36
N PHE A 189 26.20 -5.55 2.88
CA PHE A 189 26.51 -5.65 4.30
C PHE A 189 27.99 -5.33 4.55
N ASP A 190 28.30 -4.84 5.76
CA ASP A 190 29.68 -4.55 6.16
C ASP A 190 30.49 -5.83 6.40
N HIS A 191 29.81 -6.92 6.77
CA HIS A 191 30.40 -8.23 7.04
C HIS A 191 29.75 -9.30 6.13
N PRO A 192 30.50 -10.38 5.80
CA PRO A 192 29.92 -11.46 5.03
C PRO A 192 28.78 -12.14 5.81
N LEU A 193 27.73 -12.52 5.08
CA LEU A 193 26.68 -13.38 5.63
C LEU A 193 27.19 -14.81 5.77
N HIS A 194 26.64 -15.53 6.74
CA HIS A 194 26.89 -16.95 7.00
C HIS A 194 25.54 -17.68 7.19
N ILE A 195 25.55 -18.98 6.95
CA ILE A 195 24.40 -19.83 7.29
C ILE A 195 24.08 -19.66 8.77
N GLY A 196 22.81 -19.43 9.08
CA GLY A 196 22.31 -19.14 10.41
C GLY A 196 22.33 -17.65 10.81
N CYS A 197 22.86 -16.75 9.97
CA CYS A 197 22.68 -15.31 10.22
C CYS A 197 21.20 -14.96 10.26
N LEU A 198 20.80 -14.10 11.20
CA LEU A 198 19.45 -13.56 11.29
C LEU A 198 19.38 -12.21 10.58
N LEU A 199 18.41 -12.08 9.72
CA LEU A 199 18.07 -10.84 9.03
C LEU A 199 16.72 -10.33 9.55
N TYR A 200 16.63 -9.01 9.77
CA TYR A 200 15.43 -8.35 10.27
C TYR A 200 14.92 -7.40 9.20
N THR A 201 13.76 -7.69 8.65
CA THR A 201 13.11 -6.85 7.65
C THR A 201 11.79 -6.31 8.15
N SER A 202 11.42 -5.12 7.69
CA SER A 202 10.08 -4.57 7.89
C SER A 202 9.32 -4.66 6.56
N PRO A 203 8.62 -5.77 6.29
CA PRO A 203 7.79 -5.89 5.10
C PRO A 203 6.63 -4.90 5.17
N SER A 204 5.99 -4.65 4.02
CA SER A 204 4.75 -3.88 4.00
C SER A 204 3.74 -4.49 4.97
N PRO A 205 3.03 -3.69 5.78
CA PRO A 205 1.97 -4.20 6.64
C PRO A 205 0.88 -4.96 5.88
N ARG A 206 0.68 -4.67 4.60
CA ARG A 206 -0.23 -5.39 3.71
C ARG A 206 0.19 -6.84 3.51
N ASP A 207 1.48 -7.12 3.41
CA ASP A 207 2.01 -8.48 3.27
C ASP A 207 1.66 -9.38 4.45
N ARG A 208 1.39 -8.80 5.62
CA ARG A 208 1.04 -9.56 6.84
C ARG A 208 -0.41 -9.99 6.90
N SER A 209 -1.27 -9.45 6.06
CA SER A 209 -2.70 -9.76 6.06
C SER A 209 -3.04 -11.08 5.37
N VAL A 210 -2.04 -11.81 4.87
CA VAL A 210 -2.19 -13.05 4.08
C VAL A 210 -1.91 -14.32 4.89
N SER A 211 -1.66 -14.21 6.18
CA SER A 211 -1.42 -15.39 7.06
C SER A 211 -2.66 -15.83 7.81
#